data_0120fc0dacd255fc15b7aace5c52af4a
#
_entry.id   0120fc0dacd255fc15b7aace5c52af4a
#
_cell.length_a   1.000
_cell.length_b   1.000
_cell.length_c   1.000
_cell.angle_alpha   90.00
_cell.angle_beta   90.00
_cell.angle_gamma   90.00
#
_symmetry.space_group_name_H-M   'P 1'
#
loop_
_entity.id
_entity.type
_entity.pdbx_description
1 polymer ?
#
loop_
_entity_poly.entity_id
_entity_poly.type
_entity_poly.pdbx_seq_one_letter_code
_entity_poly.pdbx_strand_id
1 'polypeptide(L)'
;MIVTNLYPVYETDSWHSLNNRDCKGIYTSKEEAIEAIAEHHEIPLEEFDGLTEEEAKERIKEALQIPFQTQGYSVNYDIEVWLVNDWA
;
A
#
# COMPACT_ATOMS: atom_id res chain seq x y z
N MET A 1 21.60 5.09 -19.33
CA MET A 1 21.13 4.02 -18.42
C MET A 1 19.72 4.35 -17.95
N ILE A 2 18.84 3.38 -17.99
CA ILE A 2 17.48 3.55 -17.51
C ILE A 2 17.47 3.17 -16.03
N VAL A 3 17.09 4.12 -15.18
CA VAL A 3 16.87 3.84 -13.76
C VAL A 3 15.43 3.40 -13.58
N THR A 4 15.24 2.22 -13.02
CA THR A 4 13.91 1.69 -12.76
C THR A 4 13.65 1.74 -11.26
N ASN A 5 12.51 2.29 -10.87
CA ASN A 5 12.07 2.26 -9.49
C ASN A 5 11.24 1.00 -9.27
N LEU A 6 11.38 0.40 -8.09
CA LEU A 6 10.52 -0.68 -7.64
C LEU A 6 9.68 -0.16 -6.48
N TYR A 7 8.48 -0.71 -6.36
CA TYR A 7 7.50 -0.28 -5.37
C TYR A 7 7.04 -1.49 -4.56
N PRO A 8 7.82 -1.87 -3.52
CA PRO A 8 7.39 -2.97 -2.64
C PRO A 8 6.19 -2.55 -1.82
N VAL A 9 5.24 -3.47 -1.67
CA VAL A 9 4.03 -3.28 -0.88
C VAL A 9 4.17 -4.09 0.41
N TYR A 10 3.96 -3.45 1.53
CA TYR A 10 3.98 -4.10 2.84
C TYR A 10 2.62 -4.00 3.51
N GLU A 11 2.21 -5.10 4.12
CA GLU A 11 1.04 -5.13 4.99
C GLU A 11 1.54 -5.02 6.44
N THR A 12 0.96 -4.12 7.21
CA THR A 12 1.38 -3.85 8.58
C THR A 12 0.19 -3.91 9.53
N ASP A 13 0.50 -3.86 10.83
CA ASP A 13 -0.52 -3.74 11.86
C ASP A 13 -0.98 -2.28 12.02
N SER A 14 -1.82 -2.00 13.02
CA SER A 14 -2.35 -0.66 13.26
C SER A 14 -1.29 0.36 13.66
N TRP A 15 -0.12 -0.08 14.08
CA TRP A 15 0.98 0.80 14.49
C TRP A 15 2.08 0.94 13.45
N HIS A 16 1.92 0.35 12.27
CA HIS A 16 2.96 0.35 11.22
C HIS A 16 4.30 -0.18 11.73
N SER A 17 4.24 -1.24 12.52
CA SER A 17 5.43 -1.82 13.14
C SER A 17 6.34 -2.43 12.10
N LEU A 18 7.63 -2.05 12.08
CA LEU A 18 8.59 -2.59 11.13
C LEU A 18 8.85 -4.08 11.33
N ASN A 19 8.67 -4.59 12.55
CA ASN A 19 8.90 -5.99 12.86
C ASN A 19 7.71 -6.88 12.48
N ASN A 20 6.55 -6.29 12.21
CA ASN A 20 5.32 -7.03 11.92
C ASN A 20 4.78 -6.73 10.53
N ARG A 21 5.64 -6.33 9.61
CA ARG A 21 5.20 -6.07 8.24
C ARG A 21 5.59 -7.21 7.32
N ASP A 22 4.68 -7.53 6.41
CA ASP A 22 4.88 -8.58 5.41
C ASP A 22 4.94 -7.94 4.02
N CYS A 23 5.94 -8.32 3.24
CA CYS A 23 6.01 -7.90 1.84
C CYS A 23 4.98 -8.71 1.04
N LYS A 24 4.00 -8.03 0.46
CA LYS A 24 2.92 -8.67 -0.31
C LYS A 24 3.18 -8.68 -1.81
N GLY A 25 4.14 -7.92 -2.27
CA GLY A 25 4.49 -7.88 -3.68
C GLY A 25 5.43 -6.74 -3.98
N ILE A 26 6.03 -6.78 -5.16
CA ILE A 26 6.92 -5.73 -5.66
C ILE A 26 6.44 -5.37 -7.05
N TYR A 27 6.21 -4.09 -7.28
CA TYR A 27 5.62 -3.59 -8.53
C TYR A 27 6.58 -2.64 -9.22
N THR A 28 6.39 -2.46 -10.52
CA THR A 28 7.25 -1.59 -11.33
C THR A 28 6.70 -0.19 -11.48
N SER A 29 5.47 0.04 -11.02
CA SER A 29 4.91 1.39 -10.97
C SER A 29 4.11 1.57 -9.68
N LYS A 30 4.05 2.82 -9.24
CA LYS A 30 3.26 3.18 -8.06
C LYS A 30 1.78 2.88 -8.29
N GLU A 31 1.28 3.16 -9.48
CA GLU A 31 -0.13 2.92 -9.84
C GLU A 31 -0.48 1.44 -9.74
N GLU A 32 0.39 0.56 -10.21
CA GLU A 32 0.17 -0.88 -10.09
C GLU A 32 0.14 -1.33 -8.64
N ALA A 33 1.03 -0.78 -7.81
CA ALA A 33 1.06 -1.09 -6.38
C ALA A 33 -0.25 -0.66 -5.70
N ILE A 34 -0.71 0.55 -6.00
CA ILE A 34 -1.97 1.08 -5.45
C ILE A 34 -3.15 0.21 -5.87
N GLU A 35 -3.24 -0.13 -7.15
CA GLU A 35 -4.31 -0.99 -7.66
C GLU A 35 -4.30 -2.36 -6.99
N ALA A 36 -3.12 -2.94 -6.80
CA ALA A 36 -3.00 -4.24 -6.15
C ALA A 36 -3.49 -4.20 -4.71
N ILE A 37 -3.16 -3.13 -3.98
CA ILE A 37 -3.65 -2.98 -2.61
C ILE A 37 -5.17 -2.85 -2.59
N ALA A 38 -5.73 -2.03 -3.47
CA ALA A 38 -7.18 -1.84 -3.54
C ALA A 38 -7.91 -3.15 -3.85
N GLU A 39 -7.33 -3.98 -4.73
CA GLU A 39 -7.95 -5.25 -5.11
C GLU A 39 -7.82 -6.34 -4.06
N HIS A 40 -6.70 -6.37 -3.32
CA HIS A 40 -6.36 -7.49 -2.46
C HIS A 40 -6.29 -7.18 -0.97
N HIS A 41 -6.64 -5.96 -0.56
CA HIS A 41 -6.54 -5.59 0.85
C HIS A 41 -7.40 -6.47 1.75
N GLU A 42 -6.94 -6.62 2.98
CA GLU A 42 -7.63 -7.42 3.99
C GLU A 42 -8.26 -6.55 5.08
N ILE A 43 -8.40 -5.24 4.85
CA ILE A 43 -9.03 -4.34 5.79
C ILE A 43 -10.51 -4.69 5.88
N PRO A 44 -11.06 -4.95 7.09
CA PRO A 44 -12.48 -5.25 7.22
C PRO A 44 -13.36 -4.12 6.71
N LEU A 45 -14.39 -4.45 5.96
CA LEU A 45 -15.28 -3.45 5.35
C LEU A 45 -15.96 -2.57 6.41
N GLU A 46 -16.24 -3.12 7.57
CA GLU A 46 -16.87 -2.36 8.66
C GLU A 46 -16.01 -1.22 9.18
N GLU A 47 -14.70 -1.22 8.90
CA GLU A 47 -13.81 -0.12 9.29
C GLU A 47 -13.92 1.09 8.39
N PHE A 48 -14.72 1.02 7.32
CA PHE A 48 -14.91 2.11 6.36
C PHE A 48 -16.22 2.88 6.57
N ASP A 49 -16.78 2.86 7.77
CA ASP A 49 -17.93 3.71 8.13
C ASP A 49 -19.13 3.61 7.20
N GLY A 50 -19.47 2.39 6.81
CA GLY A 50 -20.65 2.13 6.00
C GLY A 50 -20.45 2.30 4.49
N LEU A 51 -19.22 2.47 4.04
CA LEU A 51 -18.92 2.51 2.61
C LEU A 51 -19.14 1.14 1.97
N THR A 52 -19.47 1.14 0.69
CA THR A 52 -19.48 -0.09 -0.12
C THR A 52 -18.05 -0.51 -0.41
N GLU A 53 -17.89 -1.75 -0.92
CA GLU A 53 -16.55 -2.23 -1.31
C GLU A 53 -15.89 -1.32 -2.34
N GLU A 54 -16.67 -0.83 -3.32
CA GLU A 54 -16.12 0.06 -4.34
C GLU A 54 -15.68 1.40 -3.77
N GLU A 55 -16.48 1.96 -2.85
CA GLU A 55 -16.13 3.19 -2.18
C GLU A 55 -14.91 3.01 -1.28
N ALA A 56 -14.81 1.86 -0.60
CA ALA A 56 -13.65 1.56 0.24
C ALA A 56 -12.38 1.47 -0.60
N LYS A 57 -12.43 0.83 -1.78
CA LYS A 57 -11.29 0.78 -2.69
C LYS A 57 -10.84 2.17 -3.12
N GLU A 58 -11.78 3.05 -3.45
CA GLU A 58 -11.45 4.42 -3.81
C GLU A 58 -10.80 5.19 -2.65
N ARG A 59 -11.29 4.97 -1.44
CA ARG A 59 -10.70 5.57 -0.24
C ARG A 59 -9.26 5.12 -0.04
N ILE A 60 -8.99 3.83 -0.25
CA ILE A 60 -7.64 3.27 -0.16
C ILE A 60 -6.73 3.91 -1.21
N LYS A 61 -7.20 4.01 -2.45
CA LYS A 61 -6.41 4.62 -3.52
C LYS A 61 -6.05 6.07 -3.21
N GLU A 62 -6.98 6.84 -2.67
CA GLU A 62 -6.71 8.22 -2.28
C GLU A 62 -5.66 8.31 -1.17
N ALA A 63 -5.76 7.44 -0.16
CA ALA A 63 -4.82 7.43 0.96
C ALA A 63 -3.41 7.07 0.52
N LEU A 64 -3.27 6.25 -0.52
CA LEU A 64 -1.96 5.78 -0.99
C LEU A 64 -1.28 6.78 -1.94
N GLN A 65 -1.96 7.81 -2.39
CA GLN A 65 -1.33 8.82 -3.26
C GLN A 65 -0.23 9.58 -2.53
N ILE A 66 -0.51 10.06 -1.34
CA ILE A 66 0.42 10.75 -0.45
C ILE A 66 -0.12 10.52 0.97
N PRO A 67 0.62 9.93 1.87
CA PRO A 67 2.06 9.62 1.92
C PRO A 67 2.45 8.17 1.56
N PHE A 68 1.75 7.49 0.72
CA PHE A 68 2.02 6.13 0.30
C PHE A 68 1.69 5.09 1.36
N GLN A 69 0.77 5.40 2.25
CA GLN A 69 0.36 4.43 3.28
C GLN A 69 -1.08 4.69 3.70
N THR A 70 -1.78 3.63 4.10
CA THR A 70 -3.05 3.76 4.78
C THR A 70 -2.81 3.93 6.27
N GLN A 71 -3.75 4.55 6.97
CA GLN A 71 -3.64 4.76 8.41
C GLN A 71 -5.01 4.60 9.07
N GLY A 72 -5.00 4.21 10.33
CA GLY A 72 -6.21 4.17 11.12
C GLY A 72 -7.02 2.89 11.03
N TYR A 73 -6.51 1.86 10.35
CA TYR A 73 -7.18 0.56 10.25
C TYR A 73 -6.44 -0.48 11.07
N SER A 74 -7.08 -1.61 11.31
CA SER A 74 -6.44 -2.73 12.01
C SER A 74 -5.35 -3.36 11.16
N VAL A 75 -5.50 -3.28 9.84
CA VAL A 75 -4.50 -3.71 8.85
C VAL A 75 -4.20 -2.50 7.98
N ASN A 76 -2.95 -2.16 7.82
CA ASN A 76 -2.55 -1.04 6.99
C ASN A 76 -1.53 -1.47 5.94
N TYR A 77 -1.37 -0.64 4.91
CA TYR A 77 -0.49 -0.93 3.78
C TYR A 77 0.47 0.23 3.55
N ASP A 78 1.72 -0.10 3.30
CA ASP A 78 2.77 0.85 3.00
C ASP A 78 3.35 0.53 1.63
N ILE A 79 3.65 1.57 0.85
CA ILE A 79 4.39 1.42 -0.40
C ILE A 79 5.73 2.10 -0.20
N GLU A 80 6.81 1.37 -0.46
CA GLU A 80 8.16 1.95 -0.47
C GLU A 80 8.58 2.21 -1.90
N VAL A 81 9.62 3.02 -2.07
CA VAL A 81 10.22 3.27 -3.37
C VAL A 81 11.69 2.84 -3.30
N TRP A 82 12.03 1.83 -4.09
CA TRP A 82 13.40 1.35 -4.17
C TRP A 82 13.99 1.77 -5.51
N LEU A 83 15.12 2.46 -5.48
CA LEU A 83 15.86 2.82 -6.67
C LEU A 83 16.71 1.64 -7.10
N VAL A 84 16.56 1.24 -8.36
CA VAL A 84 17.31 0.12 -8.92
C VAL A 84 18.48 0.66 -9.73
N ASN A 85 19.63 0.03 -9.62
CA ASN A 85 20.87 0.47 -10.27
C ASN A 85 21.38 1.80 -9.75
N ASP A 86 21.01 2.15 -8.54
CA ASP A 86 21.52 3.34 -7.89
C ASP A 86 22.65 2.96 -6.94
N TRP A 87 23.55 3.89 -6.77
CA TRP A 87 24.67 3.69 -5.86
C TRP A 87 24.24 4.11 -4.47
N ALA A 88 24.08 3.16 -3.59
CA ALA A 88 23.59 3.43 -2.24
C ALA A 88 24.73 3.76 -1.28
#